data_809bf22264e41268ed4ea14be0633c79
#
_entry.id   809bf22264e41268ed4ea14be0633c79
#
_cell.length_a   1.000
_cell.length_b   1.000
_cell.length_c   1.000
_cell.angle_alpha   90.00
_cell.angle_beta   90.00
_cell.angle_gamma   90.00
#
_symmetry.space_group_name_H-M   'P 1'
#
loop_
_entity.id
_entity.type
_entity.pdbx_description
1 polymer ?
#
loop_
_entity_poly.entity_id
_entity_poly.type
_entity_poly.pdbx_seq_one_letter_code
_entity_poly.pdbx_strand_id
1 'polypeptide(L)'
;SLHRQRYRHLWDLLFENHPHGGYCRGKWEALGRNKTDIPSDEILLEMFRHTPTPLILDEFQTWFDGLTNTKQTPWRTWAFNFVQILSEIAKEHPDLLLLVVSVRNGNTDAFQQIQRVNPVIIDFKGPSARHDRLRLLLHRLFENRLQVGKSQIATILDTHIREYFRLTDAPPAEHDRLRNDFLEAWPFAPHLISLLEDQVLMATHAQETRDLIKVLADLFKRVGDSSPIITAADFRIDDEDSGIAALLDSVANQHHAKLREKAMRNIEAVRDAVRGSGQQL
;
A
#
# COMPACT_ATOMS: atom_id res chain seq x y z
N SER A 1 10.34 -15.65 5.80
CA SER A 1 9.72 -14.98 6.94
C SER A 1 10.38 -15.46 8.23
N LEU A 2 10.86 -14.54 9.05
CA LEU A 2 11.43 -14.77 10.39
C LEU A 2 10.44 -15.54 11.30
N HIS A 3 9.16 -15.56 10.99
CA HIS A 3 8.10 -16.21 11.75
C HIS A 3 8.17 -17.74 11.81
N ARG A 4 8.99 -18.39 11.01
CA ARG A 4 9.06 -19.85 11.01
C ARG A 4 10.25 -20.39 11.82
N GLN A 5 10.54 -19.80 12.98
CA GLN A 5 11.43 -20.39 14.01
C GLN A 5 12.85 -20.79 13.58
N ARG A 6 13.28 -20.46 12.36
CA ARG A 6 14.59 -20.85 11.85
C ARG A 6 15.70 -19.91 12.29
N TYR A 7 15.38 -18.62 12.46
CA TYR A 7 16.35 -17.60 12.83
C TYR A 7 16.01 -17.01 14.20
N ARG A 8 17.00 -16.94 15.08
CA ARG A 8 16.88 -16.28 16.38
C ARG A 8 17.06 -14.77 16.25
N HIS A 9 17.97 -14.36 15.38
CA HIS A 9 18.37 -12.97 15.22
C HIS A 9 18.26 -12.55 13.76
N LEU A 10 18.16 -11.25 13.53
CA LEU A 10 18.14 -10.68 12.19
C LEU A 10 19.48 -10.90 11.45
N TRP A 11 20.59 -10.87 12.15
CA TRP A 11 21.91 -11.17 11.57
C TRP A 11 22.09 -12.63 11.18
N ASP A 12 21.44 -13.56 11.82
CA ASP A 12 21.45 -14.98 11.38
C ASP A 12 20.86 -15.10 9.96
N LEU A 13 19.78 -14.37 9.70
CA LEU A 13 19.18 -14.30 8.36
C LEU A 13 20.17 -13.75 7.33
N LEU A 14 20.88 -12.67 7.67
CA LEU A 14 21.87 -12.08 6.77
C LEU A 14 23.03 -13.02 6.52
N PHE A 15 23.61 -13.59 7.54
CA PHE A 15 24.73 -14.52 7.41
C PHE A 15 24.39 -15.78 6.62
N GLU A 16 23.14 -16.26 6.69
CA GLU A 16 22.73 -17.46 5.95
C GLU A 16 22.40 -17.18 4.48
N ASN A 17 21.89 -15.99 4.17
CA ASN A 17 21.41 -15.69 2.81
C ASN A 17 22.36 -14.82 1.99
N HIS A 18 23.32 -14.13 2.61
CA HIS A 18 24.27 -13.32 1.88
C HIS A 18 25.42 -14.20 1.32
N PRO A 19 25.85 -14.00 0.06
CA PRO A 19 26.90 -14.82 -0.55
C PRO A 19 28.20 -14.92 0.27
N HIS A 20 28.60 -13.84 0.97
CA HIS A 20 29.77 -13.77 1.83
C HIS A 20 29.45 -13.96 3.33
N GLY A 21 28.20 -14.25 3.66
CA GLY A 21 27.70 -14.28 5.04
C GLY A 21 28.33 -15.35 5.89
N GLY A 22 28.53 -16.54 5.36
CA GLY A 22 29.20 -17.64 6.08
C GLY A 22 30.64 -17.33 6.49
N TYR A 23 31.40 -16.65 5.64
CA TYR A 23 32.75 -16.18 5.95
C TYR A 23 32.74 -15.14 7.07
N CYS A 24 31.90 -14.11 6.94
CA CYS A 24 31.77 -13.04 7.95
C CYS A 24 31.29 -13.57 9.28
N ARG A 25 30.36 -14.55 9.29
CA ARG A 25 29.94 -15.26 10.50
C ARG A 25 31.10 -15.96 11.17
N GLY A 26 31.90 -16.74 10.42
CA GLY A 26 33.05 -17.43 10.95
C GLY A 26 34.10 -16.46 11.54
N LYS A 27 34.32 -15.33 10.89
CA LYS A 27 35.22 -14.28 11.38
C LYS A 27 34.72 -13.66 12.70
N TRP A 28 33.42 -13.37 12.80
CA TRP A 28 32.79 -12.85 14.02
C TRP A 28 32.83 -13.87 15.16
N GLU A 29 32.57 -15.14 14.88
CA GLU A 29 32.63 -16.22 15.88
C GLU A 29 34.06 -16.49 16.36
N ALA A 30 35.07 -16.31 15.49
CA ALA A 30 36.49 -16.47 15.82
C ALA A 30 37.04 -15.43 16.81
N LEU A 31 36.32 -14.31 17.03
CA LEU A 31 36.69 -13.30 18.05
C LEU A 31 36.68 -13.86 19.48
N GLY A 32 36.06 -15.01 19.73
CA GLY A 32 36.07 -15.72 21.01
C GLY A 32 35.56 -14.84 22.14
N ARG A 33 36.45 -14.56 23.16
CA ARG A 33 36.11 -13.71 24.31
C ARG A 33 35.87 -12.24 23.95
N ASN A 34 36.34 -11.78 22.79
CA ASN A 34 36.17 -10.42 22.30
C ASN A 34 34.95 -10.28 21.38
N LYS A 35 34.19 -11.37 21.22
CA LYS A 35 32.98 -11.37 20.44
C LYS A 35 31.93 -10.47 21.09
N THR A 36 31.40 -9.53 20.31
CA THR A 36 30.26 -8.70 20.70
C THR A 36 28.95 -9.47 20.59
N ASP A 37 27.91 -9.07 21.34
CA ASP A 37 26.59 -9.70 21.31
C ASP A 37 25.91 -9.60 19.95
N ILE A 38 26.25 -8.55 19.20
CA ILE A 38 25.79 -8.30 17.83
C ILE A 38 27.01 -8.14 16.91
N PRO A 39 26.92 -8.49 15.61
CA PRO A 39 27.99 -8.24 14.66
C PRO A 39 28.34 -6.75 14.59
N SER A 40 29.64 -6.44 14.58
CA SER A 40 30.11 -5.06 14.44
C SER A 40 29.86 -4.53 13.03
N ASP A 41 29.89 -3.20 12.91
CA ASP A 41 29.85 -2.49 11.63
C ASP A 41 30.96 -2.95 10.66
N GLU A 42 32.19 -3.20 11.15
CA GLU A 42 33.30 -3.71 10.33
C GLU A 42 32.99 -5.05 9.68
N ILE A 43 32.38 -5.99 10.42
CA ILE A 43 31.99 -7.31 9.90
C ILE A 43 30.90 -7.17 8.83
N LEU A 44 29.93 -6.30 9.06
CA LEU A 44 28.84 -6.05 8.10
C LEU A 44 29.33 -5.29 6.87
N LEU A 45 30.19 -4.29 7.04
CA LEU A 45 30.80 -3.57 5.94
C LEU A 45 31.63 -4.47 5.03
N GLU A 46 32.41 -5.38 5.62
CA GLU A 46 33.15 -6.38 4.84
C GLU A 46 32.21 -7.24 4.00
N MET A 47 31.09 -7.67 4.58
CA MET A 47 30.07 -8.45 3.91
C MET A 47 29.46 -7.68 2.71
N PHE A 48 29.03 -6.43 2.93
CA PHE A 48 28.40 -5.61 1.91
C PHE A 48 29.37 -5.10 0.84
N ARG A 49 30.66 -4.87 1.18
CA ARG A 49 31.70 -4.58 0.18
C ARG A 49 31.93 -5.73 -0.79
N HIS A 50 31.79 -6.95 -0.31
CA HIS A 50 31.89 -8.12 -1.18
C HIS A 50 30.69 -8.19 -2.14
N THR A 51 29.47 -7.92 -1.66
CA THR A 51 28.27 -7.93 -2.48
C THR A 51 27.29 -6.88 -1.95
N PRO A 52 27.10 -5.75 -2.67
CA PRO A 52 26.11 -4.74 -2.32
C PRO A 52 24.71 -5.34 -2.20
N THR A 53 23.96 -4.94 -1.17
CA THR A 53 22.74 -5.65 -0.75
C THR A 53 21.57 -4.70 -0.52
N PRO A 54 20.42 -4.90 -1.19
CA PRO A 54 19.15 -4.33 -0.76
C PRO A 54 18.57 -5.20 0.37
N LEU A 55 18.31 -4.59 1.53
CA LEU A 55 17.68 -5.24 2.66
C LEU A 55 16.30 -4.62 2.92
N ILE A 56 15.27 -5.43 2.79
CA ILE A 56 13.88 -5.01 3.02
C ILE A 56 13.33 -5.73 4.25
N LEU A 57 13.04 -4.97 5.30
CA LEU A 57 12.44 -5.44 6.54
C LEU A 57 10.95 -5.10 6.53
N ASP A 58 10.15 -6.01 6.00
CA ASP A 58 8.70 -5.84 5.94
C ASP A 58 8.04 -6.27 7.25
N GLU A 59 7.01 -5.53 7.66
CA GLU A 59 6.34 -5.71 8.97
C GLU A 59 7.31 -5.73 10.17
N PHE A 60 8.38 -4.96 10.10
CA PHE A 60 9.42 -4.92 11.14
C PHE A 60 8.84 -4.71 12.54
N GLN A 61 7.84 -3.87 12.68
CA GLN A 61 7.17 -3.61 13.94
C GLN A 61 6.61 -4.89 14.59
N THR A 62 5.90 -5.73 13.82
CA THR A 62 5.29 -6.96 14.35
C THR A 62 6.33 -7.90 14.93
N TRP A 63 7.48 -8.00 14.29
CA TRP A 63 8.60 -8.78 14.78
C TRP A 63 9.25 -8.12 15.99
N PHE A 64 9.54 -6.81 15.94
CA PHE A 64 10.23 -6.06 16.99
C PHE A 64 9.42 -5.98 18.28
N ASP A 65 8.10 -5.73 18.20
CA ASP A 65 7.22 -5.65 19.37
C ASP A 65 7.02 -7.02 20.06
N GLY A 66 7.20 -8.11 19.31
CA GLY A 66 7.21 -9.46 19.86
C GLY A 66 8.47 -9.82 20.66
N LEU A 67 9.53 -9.00 20.58
CA LEU A 67 10.78 -9.25 21.31
C LEU A 67 10.66 -8.75 22.75
N THR A 68 11.08 -9.59 23.70
CA THR A 68 11.13 -9.25 25.11
C THR A 68 12.57 -9.27 25.62
N ASN A 69 12.94 -8.27 26.43
CA ASN A 69 14.20 -8.28 27.13
C ASN A 69 14.11 -9.17 28.39
N THR A 70 15.04 -10.07 28.54
CA THR A 70 15.28 -10.80 29.79
C THR A 70 16.55 -10.29 30.45
N LYS A 71 16.79 -10.64 31.74
CA LYS A 71 18.02 -10.28 32.43
C LYS A 71 19.28 -10.83 31.74
N GLN A 72 19.16 -11.96 31.05
CA GLN A 72 20.29 -12.66 30.40
C GLN A 72 20.39 -12.35 28.91
N THR A 73 19.27 -12.01 28.27
CA THR A 73 19.18 -11.83 26.82
C THR A 73 18.30 -10.63 26.48
N PRO A 74 18.88 -9.45 26.29
CA PRO A 74 18.17 -8.24 25.95
C PRO A 74 17.86 -8.19 24.44
N TRP A 75 17.02 -9.11 23.95
CA TRP A 75 16.69 -9.31 22.54
C TRP A 75 16.28 -8.05 21.80
N ARG A 76 15.42 -7.25 22.44
CA ARG A 76 14.91 -6.01 21.85
C ARG A 76 16.00 -4.95 21.70
N THR A 77 16.88 -4.85 22.70
CA THR A 77 18.04 -3.95 22.67
C THR A 77 19.01 -4.37 21.57
N TRP A 78 19.29 -5.65 21.46
CA TRP A 78 20.17 -6.17 20.40
C TRP A 78 19.60 -5.94 19.01
N ALA A 79 18.31 -6.23 18.81
CA ALA A 79 17.65 -5.99 17.54
C ALA A 79 17.68 -4.51 17.13
N PHE A 80 17.45 -3.62 18.10
CA PHE A 80 17.52 -2.18 17.87
C PHE A 80 18.94 -1.73 17.48
N ASN A 81 19.94 -2.08 18.27
CA ASN A 81 21.32 -1.72 18.00
C ASN A 81 21.80 -2.25 16.65
N PHE A 82 21.34 -3.45 16.26
CA PHE A 82 21.67 -4.03 14.97
C PHE A 82 21.05 -3.24 13.81
N VAL A 83 19.79 -2.85 13.92
CA VAL A 83 19.12 -2.01 12.90
C VAL A 83 19.74 -0.61 12.86
N GLN A 84 20.20 -0.07 13.99
CA GLN A 84 20.93 1.18 14.04
C GLN A 84 22.25 1.09 13.25
N ILE A 85 23.07 0.06 13.48
CA ILE A 85 24.30 -0.18 12.70
C ILE A 85 23.99 -0.27 11.20
N LEU A 86 22.96 -1.04 10.81
CA LEU A 86 22.55 -1.12 9.40
C LEU A 86 22.14 0.24 8.83
N SER A 87 21.45 1.06 9.62
CA SER A 87 21.02 2.39 9.20
C SER A 87 22.19 3.36 9.02
N GLU A 88 23.18 3.28 9.90
CA GLU A 88 24.42 4.05 9.81
C GLU A 88 25.21 3.63 8.56
N ILE A 89 25.39 2.33 8.33
CA ILE A 89 26.03 1.80 7.11
C ILE A 89 25.29 2.26 5.85
N ALA A 90 23.96 2.17 5.81
CA ALA A 90 23.17 2.59 4.66
C ALA A 90 23.28 4.10 4.39
N LYS A 91 23.48 4.91 5.42
CA LYS A 91 23.65 6.35 5.30
C LYS A 91 25.05 6.74 4.83
N GLU A 92 26.07 6.08 5.38
CA GLU A 92 27.47 6.38 5.08
C GLU A 92 27.96 5.72 3.78
N HIS A 93 27.38 4.57 3.45
CA HIS A 93 27.75 3.75 2.29
C HIS A 93 26.51 3.35 1.48
N PRO A 94 25.82 4.32 0.84
CA PRO A 94 24.57 4.07 0.10
C PRO A 94 24.76 3.20 -1.16
N ASP A 95 25.99 3.05 -1.62
CA ASP A 95 26.39 2.15 -2.70
C ASP A 95 26.51 0.69 -2.25
N LEU A 96 26.63 0.42 -0.94
CA LEU A 96 26.80 -0.91 -0.38
C LEU A 96 25.51 -1.49 0.21
N LEU A 97 24.71 -0.66 0.87
CA LEU A 97 23.49 -1.09 1.55
C LEU A 97 22.32 -0.15 1.26
N LEU A 98 21.24 -0.68 0.70
CA LEU A 98 19.93 -0.04 0.68
C LEU A 98 19.07 -0.67 1.76
N LEU A 99 18.74 0.07 2.81
CA LEU A 99 17.87 -0.40 3.90
C LEU A 99 16.47 0.20 3.78
N VAL A 100 15.47 -0.66 3.63
CA VAL A 100 14.05 -0.29 3.62
C VAL A 100 13.35 -0.98 4.79
N VAL A 101 12.66 -0.21 5.63
CA VAL A 101 11.96 -0.74 6.81
C VAL A 101 10.50 -0.30 6.76
N SER A 102 9.56 -1.25 6.73
CA SER A 102 8.14 -0.93 6.83
C SER A 102 7.64 -1.01 8.27
N VAL A 103 6.87 0.00 8.70
CA VAL A 103 6.22 0.06 10.01
C VAL A 103 4.76 0.49 9.83
N ARG A 104 3.86 -0.10 10.62
CA ARG A 104 2.41 0.14 10.49
C ARG A 104 1.95 1.48 11.03
N ASN A 105 2.58 1.98 12.08
CA ASN A 105 2.07 3.13 12.82
C ASN A 105 3.22 3.98 13.37
N GLY A 106 3.12 5.30 13.19
CA GLY A 106 4.11 6.26 13.63
C GLY A 106 4.26 6.43 15.17
N ASN A 107 3.37 5.86 15.97
CA ASN A 107 3.39 6.01 17.44
C ASN A 107 3.92 4.78 18.19
N THR A 108 4.56 3.85 17.49
CA THR A 108 5.12 2.64 18.12
C THR A 108 6.58 2.83 18.51
N ASP A 109 7.03 2.02 19.50
CA ASP A 109 8.44 2.02 19.90
C ASP A 109 9.37 1.72 18.72
N ALA A 110 9.00 0.79 17.85
CA ALA A 110 9.75 0.46 16.64
C ALA A 110 9.95 1.68 15.74
N PHE A 111 8.88 2.45 15.51
CA PHE A 111 8.94 3.67 14.70
C PHE A 111 9.81 4.76 15.35
N GLN A 112 9.61 5.02 16.65
CA GLN A 112 10.39 6.00 17.39
C GLN A 112 11.89 5.67 17.41
N GLN A 113 12.23 4.38 17.49
CA GLN A 113 13.62 3.95 17.45
C GLN A 113 14.25 4.15 16.07
N ILE A 114 13.52 3.81 14.99
CA ILE A 114 14.00 4.02 13.62
C ILE A 114 14.15 5.51 13.33
N GLN A 115 13.27 6.37 13.83
CA GLN A 115 13.37 7.82 13.64
C GLN A 115 14.67 8.44 14.19
N ARG A 116 15.31 7.82 15.19
CA ARG A 116 16.55 8.34 15.76
C ARG A 116 17.71 8.40 14.77
N VAL A 117 17.69 7.57 13.73
CA VAL A 117 18.71 7.60 12.67
C VAL A 117 18.37 8.56 11.53
N ASN A 118 17.30 9.36 11.68
CA ASN A 118 16.83 10.35 10.71
C ASN A 118 16.64 9.77 9.29
N PRO A 119 15.77 8.75 9.11
CA PRO A 119 15.54 8.10 7.84
C PRO A 119 14.74 9.00 6.89
N VAL A 120 14.78 8.68 5.60
CA VAL A 120 13.79 9.19 4.65
C VAL A 120 12.46 8.49 4.92
N ILE A 121 11.44 9.27 5.27
CA ILE A 121 10.11 8.74 5.57
C ILE A 121 9.22 8.89 4.35
N ILE A 122 8.63 7.77 3.93
CA ILE A 122 7.61 7.73 2.88
C ILE A 122 6.30 7.31 3.56
N ASP A 123 5.35 8.26 3.62
CA ASP A 123 4.01 7.98 4.15
C ASP A 123 3.04 7.69 3.01
N PHE A 124 2.57 6.44 2.94
CA PHE A 124 1.56 6.02 1.95
C PHE A 124 0.12 6.35 2.35
N LYS A 125 -0.11 6.94 3.52
CA LYS A 125 -1.46 7.30 4.01
C LYS A 125 -1.83 8.76 3.79
N GLY A 126 -0.83 9.64 3.67
CA GLY A 126 -1.04 11.08 3.51
C GLY A 126 -1.64 11.48 2.15
N PRO A 127 -2.17 12.70 2.03
CA PRO A 127 -2.68 13.24 0.76
C PRO A 127 -1.62 13.25 -0.36
N SER A 128 -0.35 13.49 -0.01
CA SER A 128 0.78 13.49 -0.94
C SER A 128 1.04 12.11 -1.57
N ALA A 129 0.69 11.04 -0.86
CA ALA A 129 0.85 9.68 -1.35
C ALA A 129 -0.34 9.16 -2.19
N ARG A 130 -1.42 9.95 -2.35
CA ARG A 130 -2.61 9.53 -3.09
C ARG A 130 -2.29 9.11 -4.52
N HIS A 131 -1.44 9.86 -5.18
CA HIS A 131 -0.98 9.56 -6.54
C HIS A 131 -0.17 8.25 -6.62
N ASP A 132 0.73 8.02 -5.69
CA ASP A 132 1.54 6.80 -5.65
C ASP A 132 0.68 5.57 -5.30
N ARG A 133 -0.32 5.74 -4.41
CA ARG A 133 -1.30 4.67 -4.13
C ARG A 133 -2.12 4.33 -5.37
N LEU A 134 -2.62 5.32 -6.10
CA LEU A 134 -3.33 5.09 -7.34
C LEU A 134 -2.49 4.31 -8.35
N ARG A 135 -1.24 4.69 -8.54
CA ARG A 135 -0.30 3.97 -9.43
C ARG A 135 -0.08 2.53 -8.97
N LEU A 136 0.08 2.32 -7.68
CA LEU A 136 0.22 0.98 -7.09
C LEU A 136 -1.03 0.13 -7.33
N LEU A 137 -2.23 0.68 -7.08
CA LEU A 137 -3.50 0.00 -7.32
C LEU A 137 -3.63 -0.43 -8.78
N LEU A 138 -3.39 0.49 -9.72
CA LEU A 138 -3.49 0.21 -11.14
C LEU A 138 -2.46 -0.82 -11.62
N HIS A 139 -1.24 -0.76 -11.09
CA HIS A 139 -0.21 -1.75 -11.39
C HIS A 139 -0.56 -3.15 -10.86
N ARG A 140 -1.27 -3.24 -9.73
CA ARG A 140 -1.73 -4.51 -9.17
C ARG A 140 -2.96 -5.08 -9.88
N LEU A 141 -3.77 -4.22 -10.48
CA LEU A 141 -4.98 -4.62 -11.18
C LEU A 141 -4.71 -5.03 -12.64
N PHE A 142 -3.74 -4.38 -13.31
CA PHE A 142 -3.54 -4.50 -14.75
C PHE A 142 -2.08 -4.75 -15.10
N GLU A 143 -1.79 -5.86 -15.77
CA GLU A 143 -0.44 -6.21 -16.22
C GLU A 143 0.03 -5.30 -17.38
N ASN A 144 -0.87 -4.99 -18.32
CA ASN A 144 -0.52 -4.35 -19.59
C ASN A 144 -0.98 -2.89 -19.72
N ARG A 145 -1.45 -2.27 -18.64
CA ARG A 145 -1.99 -0.90 -18.69
C ARG A 145 -1.01 0.12 -19.28
N LEU A 146 0.28 -0.01 -18.96
CA LEU A 146 1.32 0.90 -19.44
C LEU A 146 1.59 0.76 -20.94
N GLN A 147 1.11 -0.30 -21.59
CA GLN A 147 1.22 -0.49 -23.04
C GLN A 147 0.17 0.32 -23.81
N VAL A 148 -0.90 0.76 -23.13
CA VAL A 148 -1.91 1.64 -23.73
C VAL A 148 -1.38 3.07 -23.76
N GLY A 149 -1.20 3.62 -24.94
CA GLY A 149 -0.65 4.97 -25.12
C GLY A 149 -1.57 6.05 -24.55
N LYS A 150 -0.98 7.09 -23.91
CA LYS A 150 -1.76 8.21 -23.36
C LYS A 150 -2.69 8.87 -24.39
N SER A 151 -2.28 8.95 -25.64
CA SER A 151 -3.10 9.50 -26.72
C SER A 151 -4.36 8.65 -26.99
N GLN A 152 -4.24 7.33 -26.91
CA GLN A 152 -5.39 6.43 -27.07
C GLN A 152 -6.38 6.60 -25.92
N ILE A 153 -5.87 6.66 -24.69
CA ILE A 153 -6.71 6.90 -23.51
C ILE A 153 -7.39 8.26 -23.61
N ALA A 154 -6.67 9.32 -24.05
CA ALA A 154 -7.24 10.63 -24.23
C ALA A 154 -8.39 10.64 -25.24
N THR A 155 -8.26 9.90 -26.34
CA THR A 155 -9.32 9.75 -27.36
C THR A 155 -10.55 9.05 -26.78
N ILE A 156 -10.36 7.99 -26.01
CA ILE A 156 -11.44 7.24 -25.35
C ILE A 156 -12.21 8.14 -24.38
N LEU A 157 -11.50 8.98 -23.64
CA LEU A 157 -12.06 9.81 -22.57
C LEU A 157 -12.56 11.19 -23.03
N ASP A 158 -12.28 11.62 -24.26
CA ASP A 158 -12.50 13.01 -24.69
C ASP A 158 -13.95 13.48 -24.47
N THR A 159 -14.92 12.69 -24.87
CA THR A 159 -16.34 13.02 -24.67
C THR A 159 -16.71 13.09 -23.20
N HIS A 160 -16.26 12.14 -22.40
CA HIS A 160 -16.54 12.09 -20.97
C HIS A 160 -15.93 13.29 -20.24
N ILE A 161 -14.69 13.64 -20.54
CA ILE A 161 -13.99 14.77 -19.90
C ILE A 161 -14.66 16.10 -20.28
N ARG A 162 -15.07 16.29 -21.54
CA ARG A 162 -15.81 17.50 -21.96
C ARG A 162 -17.13 17.64 -21.21
N GLU A 163 -17.91 16.55 -21.12
CA GLU A 163 -19.17 16.56 -20.38
C GLU A 163 -18.94 16.77 -18.87
N TYR A 164 -17.89 16.16 -18.30
CA TYR A 164 -17.52 16.42 -16.92
C TYR A 164 -17.25 17.90 -16.66
N PHE A 165 -16.45 18.57 -17.50
CA PHE A 165 -16.19 20.01 -17.37
C PHE A 165 -17.46 20.84 -17.48
N ARG A 166 -18.33 20.50 -18.41
CA ARG A 166 -19.62 21.19 -18.60
C ARG A 166 -20.54 21.04 -17.39
N LEU A 167 -20.65 19.84 -16.84
CA LEU A 167 -21.56 19.53 -15.72
C LEU A 167 -21.06 20.05 -14.38
N THR A 168 -19.74 20.10 -14.18
CA THR A 168 -19.14 20.57 -12.93
C THR A 168 -18.79 22.06 -12.94
N ASP A 169 -19.01 22.76 -14.08
CA ASP A 169 -18.58 24.14 -14.29
C ASP A 169 -17.09 24.35 -13.92
N ALA A 170 -16.26 23.39 -14.34
CA ALA A 170 -14.85 23.37 -13.98
C ALA A 170 -14.12 24.60 -14.56
N PRO A 171 -13.37 25.35 -13.75
CA PRO A 171 -12.63 26.51 -14.21
C PRO A 171 -11.61 26.12 -15.30
N PRO A 172 -11.48 26.90 -16.39
CA PRO A 172 -10.52 26.60 -17.46
C PRO A 172 -9.08 26.42 -16.99
N ALA A 173 -8.68 27.11 -15.94
CA ALA A 173 -7.34 26.98 -15.34
C ALA A 173 -7.07 25.59 -14.75
N GLU A 174 -8.10 24.80 -14.44
CA GLU A 174 -7.98 23.46 -13.88
C GLU A 174 -8.11 22.35 -14.93
N HIS A 175 -8.52 22.67 -16.16
CA HIS A 175 -8.83 21.67 -17.17
C HIS A 175 -7.65 20.74 -17.46
N ASP A 176 -6.43 21.26 -17.58
CA ASP A 176 -5.25 20.44 -17.88
C ASP A 176 -4.91 19.48 -16.72
N ARG A 177 -5.01 19.97 -15.48
CA ARG A 177 -4.82 19.14 -14.28
C ARG A 177 -5.86 18.02 -14.21
N LEU A 178 -7.14 18.37 -14.31
CA LEU A 178 -8.24 17.42 -14.27
C LEU A 178 -8.15 16.40 -15.41
N ARG A 179 -7.80 16.84 -16.61
CA ARG A 179 -7.56 15.94 -17.74
C ARG A 179 -6.46 14.93 -17.45
N ASN A 180 -5.35 15.38 -16.88
CA ASN A 180 -4.26 14.49 -16.46
C ASN A 180 -4.70 13.51 -15.38
N ASP A 181 -5.48 13.94 -14.41
CA ASP A 181 -6.03 13.07 -13.35
C ASP A 181 -6.87 11.93 -13.95
N PHE A 182 -7.71 12.24 -14.97
CA PHE A 182 -8.49 11.23 -15.71
C PHE A 182 -7.59 10.25 -16.47
N LEU A 183 -6.57 10.74 -17.17
CA LEU A 183 -5.63 9.88 -17.93
C LEU A 183 -4.85 8.94 -17.00
N GLU A 184 -4.46 9.42 -15.84
CA GLU A 184 -3.69 8.64 -14.88
C GLU A 184 -4.53 7.62 -14.13
N ALA A 185 -5.78 7.93 -13.83
CA ALA A 185 -6.70 7.04 -13.14
C ALA A 185 -7.36 5.99 -14.06
N TRP A 186 -7.37 6.19 -15.39
CA TRP A 186 -8.03 5.27 -16.32
C TRP A 186 -7.66 3.80 -16.06
N PRO A 187 -8.62 2.84 -16.10
CA PRO A 187 -10.01 2.95 -16.56
C PRO A 187 -11.01 3.48 -15.52
N PHE A 188 -10.56 3.86 -14.33
CA PHE A 188 -11.42 4.40 -13.28
C PHE A 188 -11.45 5.92 -13.32
N ALA A 189 -12.60 6.51 -12.96
CA ALA A 189 -12.68 7.94 -12.77
C ALA A 189 -11.95 8.38 -11.49
N PRO A 190 -11.22 9.52 -11.48
CA PRO A 190 -10.47 9.98 -10.32
C PRO A 190 -11.34 10.12 -9.06
N HIS A 191 -12.56 10.62 -9.20
CA HIS A 191 -13.50 10.80 -8.08
C HIS A 191 -14.01 9.47 -7.50
N LEU A 192 -14.05 8.38 -8.28
CA LEU A 192 -14.35 7.05 -7.75
C LEU A 192 -13.30 6.59 -6.74
N ILE A 193 -12.03 6.74 -7.08
CA ILE A 193 -10.92 6.36 -6.20
C ILE A 193 -10.97 7.18 -4.92
N SER A 194 -11.13 8.52 -5.05
CA SER A 194 -11.24 9.41 -3.89
C SER A 194 -12.44 9.05 -3.00
N LEU A 195 -13.59 8.73 -3.59
CA LEU A 195 -14.77 8.30 -2.84
C LEU A 195 -14.49 7.03 -2.03
N LEU A 196 -13.86 6.04 -2.64
CA LEU A 196 -13.52 4.80 -1.95
C LEU A 196 -12.51 5.03 -0.83
N GLU A 197 -11.47 5.82 -1.07
CA GLU A 197 -10.46 6.12 -0.05
C GLU A 197 -11.03 6.93 1.11
N ASP A 198 -11.75 8.01 0.83
CA ASP A 198 -12.15 8.99 1.83
C ASP A 198 -13.42 8.58 2.60
N GLN A 199 -14.32 7.81 1.99
CA GLN A 199 -15.62 7.48 2.58
C GLN A 199 -15.73 6.02 3.00
N VAL A 200 -15.27 5.10 2.16
CA VAL A 200 -15.48 3.67 2.41
C VAL A 200 -14.40 3.11 3.32
N LEU A 201 -13.13 3.38 3.04
CA LEU A 201 -12.02 2.83 3.82
C LEU A 201 -11.88 3.47 5.18
N MET A 202 -12.12 4.78 5.31
CA MET A 202 -12.09 5.48 6.59
C MET A 202 -13.15 4.94 7.55
N ALA A 203 -14.32 4.53 7.03
CA ALA A 203 -15.41 4.00 7.84
C ALA A 203 -15.17 2.54 8.27
N THR A 204 -14.34 1.79 7.56
CA THR A 204 -14.33 0.34 7.67
C THR A 204 -13.16 -0.26 8.45
N HIS A 205 -12.16 0.52 8.83
CA HIS A 205 -10.90 0.00 9.40
C HIS A 205 -10.31 -1.19 8.59
N ALA A 206 -10.75 -1.34 7.34
CA ALA A 206 -10.38 -2.42 6.44
C ALA A 206 -8.87 -2.44 6.16
N GLN A 207 -8.36 -3.54 5.63
CA GLN A 207 -7.00 -3.61 5.09
C GLN A 207 -6.93 -2.82 3.77
N GLU A 208 -6.96 -1.51 3.91
CA GLU A 208 -7.20 -0.44 2.95
C GLU A 208 -6.92 -0.80 1.48
N THR A 209 -5.70 -1.24 1.16
CA THR A 209 -5.30 -1.50 -0.23
C THR A 209 -5.86 -2.79 -0.80
N ARG A 210 -5.97 -3.86 0.00
CA ARG A 210 -6.47 -5.16 -0.49
C ARG A 210 -7.96 -5.12 -0.82
N ASP A 211 -8.72 -4.44 0.01
CA ASP A 211 -10.15 -4.36 -0.17
C ASP A 211 -10.52 -3.42 -1.32
N LEU A 212 -9.75 -2.33 -1.51
CA LEU A 212 -9.83 -1.52 -2.73
C LEU A 212 -9.56 -2.34 -3.99
N ILE A 213 -8.49 -3.14 -4.01
CA ILE A 213 -8.17 -3.99 -5.17
C ILE A 213 -9.32 -4.95 -5.47
N LYS A 214 -9.92 -5.58 -4.47
CA LYS A 214 -11.06 -6.49 -4.67
C LYS A 214 -12.27 -5.78 -5.25
N VAL A 215 -12.64 -4.64 -4.68
CA VAL A 215 -13.78 -3.84 -5.15
C VAL A 215 -13.59 -3.35 -6.57
N LEU A 216 -12.41 -2.80 -6.88
CA LEU A 216 -12.11 -2.30 -8.21
C LEU A 216 -11.98 -3.43 -9.25
N ALA A 217 -11.43 -4.59 -8.87
CA ALA A 217 -11.34 -5.75 -9.75
C ALA A 217 -12.72 -6.32 -10.08
N ASP A 218 -13.61 -6.43 -9.09
CA ASP A 218 -14.98 -6.87 -9.29
C ASP A 218 -15.73 -5.91 -10.20
N LEU A 219 -15.62 -4.62 -9.94
CA LEU A 219 -16.27 -3.58 -10.74
C LEU A 219 -15.78 -3.59 -12.20
N PHE A 220 -14.46 -3.71 -12.41
CA PHE A 220 -13.89 -3.83 -13.74
C PHE A 220 -14.37 -5.07 -14.49
N LYS A 221 -14.47 -6.22 -13.84
CA LYS A 221 -14.98 -7.45 -14.44
C LYS A 221 -16.43 -7.33 -14.90
N ARG A 222 -17.23 -6.52 -14.22
CA ARG A 222 -18.66 -6.36 -14.52
C ARG A 222 -18.93 -5.37 -15.66
N VAL A 223 -18.16 -4.29 -15.74
CA VAL A 223 -18.46 -3.19 -16.65
C VAL A 223 -17.30 -2.77 -17.55
N GLY A 224 -16.11 -3.31 -17.39
CA GLY A 224 -14.91 -2.89 -18.10
C GLY A 224 -14.98 -3.05 -19.62
N ASP A 225 -15.73 -4.04 -20.11
CA ASP A 225 -15.92 -4.27 -21.55
C ASP A 225 -17.00 -3.35 -22.17
N SER A 226 -17.87 -2.77 -21.37
CA SER A 226 -19.03 -1.99 -21.82
C SER A 226 -18.88 -0.50 -21.56
N SER A 227 -17.98 -0.07 -20.68
CA SER A 227 -17.83 1.34 -20.31
C SER A 227 -16.43 1.85 -20.63
N PRO A 228 -16.29 3.01 -21.29
CA PRO A 228 -15.00 3.63 -21.58
C PRO A 228 -14.29 4.15 -20.31
N ILE A 229 -15.06 4.41 -19.25
CA ILE A 229 -14.61 4.83 -17.93
C ILE A 229 -15.56 4.33 -16.87
N ILE A 230 -15.02 3.84 -15.78
CA ILE A 230 -15.77 3.28 -14.66
C ILE A 230 -15.91 4.35 -13.58
N THR A 231 -17.14 4.58 -13.14
CA THR A 231 -17.52 5.62 -12.18
C THR A 231 -18.20 5.02 -10.95
N ALA A 232 -18.55 5.87 -9.97
CA ALA A 232 -19.33 5.43 -8.81
C ALA A 232 -20.78 5.00 -9.17
N ALA A 233 -21.30 5.43 -10.33
CA ALA A 233 -22.62 5.02 -10.80
C ALA A 233 -22.68 3.55 -11.24
N ASP A 234 -21.53 2.95 -11.52
CA ASP A 234 -21.42 1.55 -11.95
C ASP A 234 -21.48 0.56 -10.76
N PHE A 235 -21.51 1.04 -9.51
CA PHE A 235 -21.70 0.18 -8.37
C PHE A 235 -23.10 -0.40 -8.29
N ARG A 236 -23.15 -1.70 -8.04
CA ARG A 236 -24.40 -2.46 -7.85
C ARG A 236 -24.56 -2.79 -6.36
N ILE A 237 -25.10 -1.84 -5.59
CA ILE A 237 -25.40 -2.02 -4.15
C ILE A 237 -26.51 -3.05 -3.93
N ASP A 238 -27.40 -3.20 -4.94
CA ASP A 238 -28.50 -4.16 -4.98
C ASP A 238 -28.05 -5.60 -5.29
N ASP A 239 -26.83 -5.82 -5.70
CA ASP A 239 -26.25 -7.12 -5.98
C ASP A 239 -25.40 -7.59 -4.77
N GLU A 240 -25.87 -8.59 -4.06
CA GLU A 240 -25.21 -9.13 -2.85
C GLU A 240 -23.85 -9.76 -3.15
N ASP A 241 -23.64 -10.23 -4.37
CA ASP A 241 -22.36 -10.80 -4.83
C ASP A 241 -21.35 -9.73 -5.27
N SER A 242 -21.72 -8.45 -5.26
CA SER A 242 -20.81 -7.37 -5.63
C SER A 242 -19.72 -7.13 -4.59
N GLY A 243 -18.51 -6.80 -5.04
CA GLY A 243 -17.38 -6.49 -4.17
C GLY A 243 -17.67 -5.34 -3.19
N ILE A 244 -18.48 -4.35 -3.60
CA ILE A 244 -18.90 -3.25 -2.73
C ILE A 244 -19.88 -3.72 -1.66
N ALA A 245 -20.83 -4.61 -1.96
CA ALA A 245 -21.74 -5.17 -1.00
C ALA A 245 -20.99 -6.00 0.06
N ALA A 246 -20.08 -6.88 -0.38
CA ALA A 246 -19.24 -7.66 0.52
C ALA A 246 -18.37 -6.78 1.44
N LEU A 247 -17.86 -5.64 0.95
CA LEU A 247 -17.12 -4.69 1.76
C LEU A 247 -18.02 -4.01 2.79
N LEU A 248 -19.21 -3.55 2.39
CA LEU A 248 -20.16 -2.92 3.29
C LEU A 248 -20.66 -3.89 4.37
N ASP A 249 -20.89 -5.15 4.03
CA ASP A 249 -21.33 -6.18 4.97
C ASP A 249 -20.23 -6.55 5.97
N SER A 250 -18.95 -6.52 5.57
CA SER A 250 -17.82 -6.78 6.47
C SER A 250 -17.68 -5.74 7.59
N VAL A 251 -18.29 -4.57 7.40
CA VAL A 251 -18.29 -3.42 8.32
C VAL A 251 -19.56 -3.33 9.14
N ALA A 252 -20.49 -4.26 8.93
CA ALA A 252 -21.85 -4.22 9.45
C ALA A 252 -21.94 -4.09 10.97
N ASN A 253 -21.92 -2.83 11.38
CA ASN A 253 -22.67 -2.40 12.54
C ASN A 253 -24.16 -2.20 12.12
N GLN A 254 -25.11 -2.38 13.05
CA GLN A 254 -26.57 -2.26 12.78
C GLN A 254 -26.98 -0.97 12.03
N HIS A 255 -26.12 0.04 12.05
CA HIS A 255 -26.35 1.33 11.39
C HIS A 255 -26.19 1.22 9.87
N HIS A 256 -25.23 0.44 9.40
CA HIS A 256 -24.97 0.24 7.97
C HIS A 256 -26.03 -0.61 7.29
N ALA A 257 -26.55 -1.63 7.97
CA ALA A 257 -27.65 -2.43 7.47
C ALA A 257 -28.91 -1.57 7.19
N LYS A 258 -29.24 -0.63 8.07
CA LYS A 258 -30.35 0.31 7.88
C LYS A 258 -30.09 1.31 6.73
N LEU A 259 -28.85 1.75 6.55
CA LEU A 259 -28.50 2.64 5.45
C LEU A 259 -28.58 1.92 4.10
N ARG A 260 -28.12 0.67 4.03
CA ARG A 260 -28.26 -0.17 2.84
C ARG A 260 -29.72 -0.38 2.46
N GLU A 261 -30.56 -0.77 3.43
CA GLU A 261 -31.99 -0.96 3.22
C GLU A 261 -32.70 0.33 2.73
N LYS A 262 -32.29 1.49 3.26
CA LYS A 262 -32.78 2.78 2.80
C LYS A 262 -32.31 3.12 1.38
N ALA A 263 -31.06 2.83 1.05
CA ALA A 263 -30.51 3.02 -0.29
C ALA A 263 -31.24 2.14 -1.32
N MET A 264 -31.49 0.87 -0.99
CA MET A 264 -32.25 -0.07 -1.83
C MET A 264 -33.65 0.45 -2.12
N ARG A 265 -34.38 0.89 -1.10
CA ARG A 265 -35.72 1.49 -1.27
C ARG A 265 -35.70 2.73 -2.16
N ASN A 266 -34.67 3.57 -2.05
CA ASN A 266 -34.54 4.75 -2.89
C ASN A 266 -34.24 4.37 -4.36
N ILE A 267 -33.39 3.36 -4.60
CA ILE A 267 -33.10 2.84 -5.94
C ILE A 267 -34.37 2.29 -6.59
N GLU A 268 -35.16 1.49 -5.88
CA GLU A 268 -36.42 0.96 -6.36
C GLU A 268 -37.42 2.08 -6.71
N ALA A 269 -37.54 3.07 -5.82
CA ALA A 269 -38.44 4.21 -6.05
C ALA A 269 -38.02 5.03 -7.30
N VAL A 270 -36.74 5.23 -7.54
CA VAL A 270 -36.21 5.91 -8.74
C VAL A 270 -36.48 5.07 -10.00
N ARG A 271 -36.22 3.76 -9.94
CA ARG A 271 -36.51 2.85 -11.07
C ARG A 271 -37.99 2.85 -11.46
N ASP A 272 -38.87 2.81 -10.48
CA ASP A 272 -40.31 2.84 -10.71
C ASP A 272 -40.78 4.18 -11.31
N ALA A 273 -40.22 5.28 -10.81
CA ALA A 273 -40.50 6.61 -11.35
C ALA A 273 -40.01 6.75 -12.81
N VAL A 274 -38.83 6.25 -13.16
CA VAL A 274 -38.29 6.29 -14.53
C VAL A 274 -39.08 5.38 -15.44
N ARG A 275 -39.47 4.16 -15.03
CA ARG A 275 -40.32 3.27 -15.80
C ARG A 275 -41.68 3.90 -16.09
N GLY A 276 -42.24 4.61 -15.10
CA GLY A 276 -43.48 5.33 -15.22
C GLY A 276 -43.42 6.53 -16.17
N SER A 277 -42.24 7.12 -16.40
CA SER A 277 -42.02 8.23 -17.32
C SER A 277 -41.76 7.81 -18.76
N GLY A 278 -41.63 6.51 -19.05
CA GLY A 278 -41.31 5.99 -20.39
C GLY A 278 -39.87 6.26 -20.83
N GLN A 279 -39.01 6.73 -19.95
CA GLN A 279 -37.60 6.90 -20.20
C GLN A 279 -36.83 5.59 -19.90
N GLN A 280 -35.92 5.20 -20.80
CA GLN A 280 -34.97 4.12 -20.51
C GLN A 280 -33.79 4.68 -19.70
N LEU A 281 -33.44 3.98 -18.64
CA LEU A 281 -32.21 4.23 -17.89
C LEU A 281 -31.01 3.71 -18.66
#